data_bffefa98048ac525f215da9e9eb48010
#
_entry.id   bffefa98048ac525f215da9e9eb48010
#
_cell.length_a   1.000
_cell.length_b   1.000
_cell.length_c   1.000
_cell.angle_alpha   90.00
_cell.angle_beta   90.00
_cell.angle_gamma   90.00
#
_symmetry.space_group_name_H-M   'P 1'
#
loop_
_entity.id
_entity.type
_entity.pdbx_description
1 polymer ?
#
loop_
_entity_poly.entity_id
_entity_poly.type
_entity_poly.pdbx_seq_one_letter_code
_entity_poly.pdbx_strand_id
1 'polypeptide(L)'
;MNTTSLLWHYTFGHNFQRILADKIIKPSMAYAVKEARPVVWFSRNQIWEAAATKGLITDDGTVQNFTMEELREHGGGLYRFGVAPESAPHNWDDFERLSGSSREVIAELRRIAKIRNSSRKDWFASFEPVNQSKWLAVEVMDNHKWVSAIYHQPSSITIHAT
;
A
#
# COMPACT_ATOMS: atom_id res chain seq x y z
N MET A 1 15.83 -7.46 22.94
CA MET A 1 15.99 -6.85 21.62
C MET A 1 14.64 -6.23 21.20
N ASN A 2 14.60 -4.93 21.08
CA ASN A 2 13.43 -4.27 20.52
C ASN A 2 13.42 -4.51 19.01
N THR A 3 12.70 -5.52 18.57
CA THR A 3 12.38 -5.66 17.16
C THR A 3 11.41 -4.54 16.80
N THR A 4 11.92 -3.48 16.21
CA THR A 4 11.07 -2.42 15.68
C THR A 4 10.18 -3.03 14.61
N SER A 5 8.87 -2.92 14.78
CA SER A 5 7.90 -3.42 13.80
C SER A 5 8.06 -2.68 12.48
N LEU A 6 8.06 -3.41 11.38
CA LEU A 6 8.10 -2.82 10.05
C LEU A 6 6.80 -2.08 9.74
N LEU A 7 6.90 -1.07 8.91
CA LEU A 7 5.77 -0.46 8.23
C LEU A 7 5.59 -1.10 6.86
N TRP A 8 4.35 -1.32 6.44
CA TRP A 8 4.03 -2.10 5.27
C TRP A 8 3.30 -1.28 4.20
N HIS A 9 3.83 -1.30 2.98
CA HIS A 9 3.14 -0.85 1.79
C HIS A 9 2.45 -2.05 1.14
N TYR A 10 1.12 -2.07 1.22
CA TYR A 10 0.29 -3.14 0.65
C TYR A 10 -0.05 -2.83 -0.81
N THR A 11 0.06 -3.82 -1.68
CA THR A 11 -0.17 -3.65 -3.11
C THR A 11 -0.69 -4.94 -3.77
N PHE A 12 -1.04 -4.83 -5.04
CA PHE A 12 -1.55 -5.94 -5.85
C PHE A 12 -0.54 -6.36 -6.90
N GLY A 13 -0.72 -7.56 -7.47
CA GLY A 13 0.22 -8.18 -8.38
C GLY A 13 0.69 -7.30 -9.53
N HIS A 14 -0.23 -6.58 -10.17
CA HIS A 14 0.14 -5.67 -11.27
C HIS A 14 1.09 -4.54 -10.83
N ASN A 15 0.75 -3.88 -9.74
CA ASN A 15 1.62 -2.84 -9.17
C ASN A 15 2.92 -3.41 -8.60
N PHE A 16 2.85 -4.59 -8.01
CA PHE A 16 4.01 -5.29 -7.48
C PHE A 16 5.06 -5.53 -8.57
N GLN A 17 4.66 -6.04 -9.73
CA GLN A 17 5.57 -6.26 -10.85
C GLN A 17 6.24 -4.97 -11.31
N ARG A 18 5.48 -3.89 -11.39
CA ARG A 18 6.01 -2.57 -11.77
C ARG A 18 7.01 -2.03 -10.74
N ILE A 19 6.70 -2.17 -9.45
CA ILE A 19 7.59 -1.74 -8.37
C ILE A 19 8.90 -2.52 -8.41
N LEU A 20 8.84 -3.83 -8.64
CA LEU A 20 10.04 -4.66 -8.77
C LEU A 20 10.88 -4.27 -9.99
N ALA A 21 10.26 -4.03 -11.14
CA ALA A 21 10.95 -3.63 -12.35
C ALA A 21 11.62 -2.26 -12.19
N ASP A 22 10.92 -1.31 -11.59
CA ASP A 22 11.41 0.05 -11.35
C ASP A 22 12.40 0.13 -10.18
N LYS A 23 12.43 -0.89 -9.31
CA LYS A 23 13.22 -0.94 -8.06
C LYS A 23 12.92 0.21 -7.11
N ILE A 24 11.70 0.73 -7.16
CA ILE A 24 11.28 1.90 -6.40
C ILE A 24 9.76 1.93 -6.22
N ILE A 25 9.31 2.32 -5.03
CA ILE A 25 7.91 2.66 -4.79
C ILE A 25 7.78 4.17 -4.99
N LYS A 26 7.03 4.57 -6.00
CA LYS A 26 6.84 5.98 -6.34
C LYS A 26 5.65 6.57 -5.60
N PRO A 27 5.75 7.81 -5.09
CA PRO A 27 4.60 8.53 -4.59
C PRO A 27 3.52 8.63 -5.66
N SER A 28 2.28 8.47 -5.25
CA SER A 28 1.13 8.62 -6.14
C SER A 28 0.07 9.52 -5.53
N MET A 29 -0.69 10.17 -6.41
CA MET A 29 -1.85 10.95 -6.01
C MET A 29 -3.07 10.07 -6.08
N ALA A 30 -3.73 9.86 -4.95
CA ALA A 30 -4.99 9.13 -4.89
C ALA A 30 -6.13 9.88 -5.60
N TYR A 31 -6.03 11.21 -5.64
CA TYR A 31 -6.98 12.11 -6.27
C TYR A 31 -6.20 13.15 -7.07
N ALA A 32 -6.66 13.44 -8.29
CA ALA A 32 -6.04 14.43 -9.18
C ALA A 32 -6.28 15.87 -8.66
N VAL A 33 -5.67 16.20 -7.54
CA VAL A 33 -5.69 17.57 -7.01
C VAL A 33 -4.34 18.19 -7.27
N LYS A 34 -4.33 19.24 -8.06
CA LYS A 34 -3.12 19.92 -8.56
C LYS A 34 -2.13 20.39 -7.49
N GLU A 35 -2.57 20.54 -6.25
CA GLU A 35 -1.79 21.15 -5.17
C GLU A 35 -1.36 20.18 -4.08
N ALA A 36 -1.87 18.95 -4.10
CA ALA A 36 -1.49 17.94 -3.12
C ALA A 36 -0.16 17.28 -3.50
N ARG A 37 0.70 17.05 -2.51
CA ARG A 37 1.93 16.30 -2.71
C ARG A 37 1.60 14.82 -2.92
N PRO A 38 2.16 14.17 -3.94
CA PRO A 38 2.10 12.71 -4.07
C PRO A 38 2.71 12.03 -2.85
N VAL A 39 2.19 10.87 -2.48
CA VAL A 39 2.58 10.17 -1.25
C VAL A 39 2.65 8.65 -1.47
N VAL A 40 3.59 8.00 -0.78
CA VAL A 40 3.60 6.56 -0.59
C VAL A 40 3.01 6.28 0.78
N TRP A 41 1.93 5.51 0.82
CA TRP A 41 1.29 5.10 2.05
C TRP A 41 1.85 3.81 2.61
N PHE A 42 2.03 3.79 3.91
CA PHE A 42 2.40 2.61 4.70
C PHE A 42 1.43 2.44 5.87
N SER A 43 1.35 1.23 6.38
CA SER A 43 0.58 0.93 7.58
C SER A 43 1.42 0.14 8.58
N ARG A 44 1.19 0.38 9.87
CA ARG A 44 1.77 -0.47 10.91
C ARG A 44 0.98 -1.75 11.18
N ASN A 45 -0.17 -1.93 10.53
CA ASN A 45 -0.92 -3.18 10.61
C ASN A 45 -0.10 -4.32 10.00
N GLN A 46 0.12 -5.37 10.77
CA GLN A 46 0.98 -6.49 10.38
C GLN A 46 0.25 -7.58 9.60
N ILE A 47 -1.07 -7.56 9.59
CA ILE A 47 -1.89 -8.56 8.88
C ILE A 47 -2.42 -7.98 7.58
N TRP A 48 -3.15 -6.88 7.63
CA TRP A 48 -3.71 -6.20 6.47
C TRP A 48 -4.10 -4.77 6.84
N GLU A 49 -4.00 -3.87 5.86
CA GLU A 49 -4.54 -2.53 5.99
C GLU A 49 -5.87 -2.44 5.22
N ALA A 50 -6.96 -2.35 5.94
CA ALA A 50 -8.30 -2.34 5.34
C ALA A 50 -8.52 -1.16 4.38
N ALA A 51 -7.87 -0.03 4.62
CA ALA A 51 -7.93 1.14 3.74
C ALA A 51 -7.20 0.94 2.41
N ALA A 52 -6.30 -0.04 2.32
CA ALA A 52 -5.66 -0.42 1.06
C ALA A 52 -6.62 -1.18 0.12
N THR A 53 -7.76 -1.60 0.64
CA THR A 53 -8.80 -2.28 -0.14
C THR A 53 -9.39 -1.35 -1.18
N LYS A 54 -9.25 -1.70 -2.46
CA LYS A 54 -9.90 -0.97 -3.55
C LYS A 54 -11.30 -1.51 -3.78
N GLY A 55 -12.24 -0.64 -4.11
CA GLY A 55 -13.57 -1.02 -4.57
C GLY A 55 -13.65 -0.96 -6.08
N LEU A 56 -14.51 -1.78 -6.70
CA LEU A 56 -14.96 -1.59 -8.06
C LEU A 56 -16.15 -0.63 -8.09
N ILE A 57 -16.10 0.29 -9.04
CA ILE A 57 -17.29 1.04 -9.43
C ILE A 57 -17.95 0.23 -10.52
N THR A 58 -19.14 -0.28 -10.25
CA THR A 58 -19.96 -1.00 -11.22
C THR A 58 -20.60 -0.02 -12.23
N ASP A 59 -21.08 -0.53 -13.36
CA ASP A 59 -21.67 0.29 -14.44
C ASP A 59 -22.86 1.14 -13.97
N ASP A 60 -23.52 0.76 -12.88
CA ASP A 60 -24.62 1.50 -12.28
C ASP A 60 -24.15 2.55 -11.24
N GLY A 61 -22.84 2.73 -11.09
CA GLY A 61 -22.25 3.66 -10.13
C GLY A 61 -22.16 3.15 -8.69
N THR A 62 -22.54 1.89 -8.44
CA THR A 62 -22.44 1.27 -7.12
C THR A 62 -20.99 0.92 -6.82
N VAL A 63 -20.53 1.23 -5.61
CA VAL A 63 -19.20 0.83 -5.14
C VAL A 63 -19.29 -0.55 -4.51
N GLN A 64 -18.70 -1.53 -5.17
CA GLN A 64 -18.56 -2.87 -4.62
C GLN A 64 -17.24 -2.98 -3.86
N ASN A 65 -17.33 -3.27 -2.56
CA ASN A 65 -16.16 -3.49 -1.72
C ASN A 65 -15.73 -4.95 -1.82
N PHE A 66 -14.47 -5.17 -2.18
CA PHE A 66 -13.92 -6.51 -2.22
C PHE A 66 -13.50 -6.99 -0.83
N THR A 67 -13.71 -8.26 -0.56
CA THR A 67 -13.02 -8.96 0.52
C THR A 67 -11.53 -9.10 0.17
N MET A 68 -10.70 -9.43 1.14
CA MET A 68 -9.26 -9.68 0.91
C MET A 68 -9.05 -10.80 -0.11
N GLU A 69 -9.87 -11.84 -0.08
CA GLU A 69 -9.78 -12.97 -1.01
C GLU A 69 -10.15 -12.56 -2.45
N GLU A 70 -11.24 -11.83 -2.61
CA GLU A 70 -11.65 -11.28 -3.91
C GLU A 70 -10.59 -10.35 -4.49
N LEU A 71 -9.94 -9.53 -3.66
CA LEU A 71 -8.84 -8.68 -4.08
C LEU A 71 -7.63 -9.48 -4.54
N ARG A 72 -7.33 -10.56 -3.83
CA ARG A 72 -6.24 -11.46 -4.21
C ARG A 72 -6.49 -12.06 -5.59
N GLU A 73 -7.69 -12.53 -5.85
CA GLU A 73 -8.07 -13.13 -7.13
C GLU A 73 -8.09 -12.10 -8.27
N HIS A 74 -8.76 -10.98 -8.07
CA HIS A 74 -8.90 -9.94 -9.10
C HIS A 74 -7.65 -9.09 -9.31
N GLY A 75 -6.85 -8.92 -8.27
CA GLY A 75 -5.65 -8.08 -8.30
C GLY A 75 -4.37 -8.79 -8.76
N GLY A 76 -4.42 -10.10 -9.02
CA GLY A 76 -3.22 -10.87 -9.38
C GLY A 76 -2.32 -11.18 -8.18
N GLY A 77 -2.91 -11.31 -7.00
CA GLY A 77 -2.21 -11.59 -5.75
C GLY A 77 -2.06 -10.36 -4.86
N LEU A 78 -1.86 -10.61 -3.57
CA LEU A 78 -1.59 -9.58 -2.57
C LEU A 78 -0.12 -9.63 -2.19
N TYR A 79 0.51 -8.48 -2.18
CA TYR A 79 1.93 -8.30 -1.87
C TYR A 79 2.12 -7.15 -0.90
N ARG A 80 3.25 -7.15 -0.21
CA ARG A 80 3.63 -6.03 0.65
C ARG A 80 5.14 -5.84 0.72
N PHE A 81 5.54 -4.59 0.90
CA PHE A 81 6.92 -4.18 1.11
C PHE A 81 7.06 -3.66 2.53
N GLY A 82 7.98 -4.23 3.28
CA GLY A 82 8.29 -3.82 4.65
C GLY A 82 9.49 -2.91 4.70
N VAL A 83 9.36 -1.80 5.41
CA VAL A 83 10.42 -0.81 5.58
C VAL A 83 10.57 -0.44 7.05
N ALA A 84 11.72 0.11 7.40
CA ALA A 84 11.91 0.71 8.71
C ALA A 84 11.04 1.98 8.85
N PRO A 85 10.60 2.35 10.07
CA PRO A 85 9.79 3.56 10.28
C PRO A 85 10.41 4.83 9.73
N GLU A 86 11.73 4.94 9.69
CA GLU A 86 12.46 6.09 9.15
C GLU A 86 12.20 6.32 7.66
N SER A 87 11.80 5.27 6.94
CA SER A 87 11.49 5.35 5.51
C SER A 87 10.09 5.89 5.23
N ALA A 88 9.22 5.96 6.23
CA ALA A 88 7.89 6.55 6.16
C ALA A 88 7.66 7.42 7.41
N PRO A 89 8.36 8.58 7.51
CA PRO A 89 8.51 9.31 8.75
C PRO A 89 7.28 10.12 9.16
N HIS A 90 6.28 10.26 8.29
CA HIS A 90 5.14 11.13 8.52
C HIS A 90 3.92 10.33 8.98
N ASN A 91 3.43 10.62 10.17
CA ASN A 91 2.14 10.11 10.65
C ASN A 91 0.98 10.87 10.00
N TRP A 92 -0.27 10.57 10.40
CA TRP A 92 -1.45 11.23 9.86
C TRP A 92 -1.45 12.75 10.08
N ASP A 93 -1.07 13.21 11.26
CA ASP A 93 -1.06 14.63 11.58
C ASP A 93 -0.02 15.38 10.73
N ASP A 94 1.15 14.80 10.52
CA ASP A 94 2.15 15.33 9.59
C ASP A 94 1.63 15.38 8.16
N PHE A 95 0.94 14.33 7.72
CA PHE A 95 0.34 14.30 6.39
C PHE A 95 -0.69 15.42 6.21
N GLU A 96 -1.61 15.61 7.16
CA GLU A 96 -2.58 16.70 7.09
C GLU A 96 -1.89 18.07 6.96
N ARG A 97 -0.82 18.28 7.70
CA ARG A 97 -0.09 19.53 7.76
C ARG A 97 0.79 19.79 6.54
N LEU A 98 1.43 18.74 6.01
CA LEU A 98 2.51 18.87 5.02
C LEU A 98 2.10 18.55 3.59
N SER A 99 0.98 17.84 3.38
CA SER A 99 0.61 17.34 2.05
C SER A 99 0.06 18.42 1.11
N GLY A 100 -0.40 19.53 1.64
CA GLY A 100 -1.13 20.54 0.86
C GLY A 100 -2.50 20.06 0.36
N SER A 101 -3.01 18.94 0.91
CA SER A 101 -4.31 18.43 0.53
C SER A 101 -5.44 19.34 0.92
N SER A 102 -6.46 19.44 0.06
CA SER A 102 -7.68 20.21 0.34
C SER A 102 -8.47 19.61 1.51
N ARG A 103 -9.36 20.40 2.10
CA ARG A 103 -10.28 19.92 3.14
C ARG A 103 -11.14 18.76 2.65
N GLU A 104 -11.54 18.78 1.40
CA GLU A 104 -12.33 17.74 0.76
C GLU A 104 -11.57 16.42 0.67
N VAL A 105 -10.29 16.45 0.28
CA VAL A 105 -9.42 15.27 0.24
C VAL A 105 -9.21 14.70 1.64
N ILE A 106 -8.92 15.53 2.61
CA ILE A 106 -8.76 15.11 4.01
C ILE A 106 -10.06 14.49 4.56
N ALA A 107 -11.19 15.12 4.29
CA ALA A 107 -12.50 14.59 4.70
C ALA A 107 -12.79 13.22 4.05
N GLU A 108 -12.43 13.06 2.78
CA GLU A 108 -12.62 11.79 2.06
C GLU A 108 -11.72 10.69 2.65
N LEU A 109 -10.48 10.97 2.95
CA LEU A 109 -9.59 10.00 3.59
C LEU A 109 -10.09 9.59 4.98
N ARG A 110 -10.64 10.54 5.74
CA ARG A 110 -11.28 10.24 7.03
C ARG A 110 -12.52 9.37 6.87
N ARG A 111 -13.30 9.63 5.83
CA ARG A 111 -14.49 8.83 5.48
C ARG A 111 -14.08 7.40 5.12
N ILE A 112 -13.06 7.23 4.29
CA ILE A 112 -12.53 5.92 3.91
C ILE A 112 -12.08 5.13 5.15
N ALA A 113 -11.33 5.76 6.06
CA ALA A 113 -10.92 5.12 7.30
C ALA A 113 -12.12 4.60 8.09
N LYS A 114 -13.16 5.41 8.26
CA LYS A 114 -14.36 5.04 8.98
C LYS A 114 -15.12 3.88 8.32
N ILE A 115 -15.35 3.96 7.01
CA ILE A 115 -16.08 2.93 6.24
C ILE A 115 -15.33 1.60 6.25
N ARG A 116 -14.00 1.64 6.14
CA ARG A 116 -13.16 0.45 6.11
C ARG A 116 -12.80 -0.07 7.52
N ASN A 117 -13.29 0.58 8.56
CA ASN A 117 -12.91 0.26 9.94
C ASN A 117 -11.38 0.25 10.13
N SER A 118 -10.72 1.21 9.52
CA SER A 118 -9.28 1.43 9.61
C SER A 118 -8.99 2.65 10.49
N SER A 119 -7.87 2.63 11.18
CA SER A 119 -7.43 3.75 12.01
C SER A 119 -6.34 4.54 11.32
N ARG A 120 -6.55 5.84 11.15
CA ARG A 120 -5.53 6.76 10.61
C ARG A 120 -4.27 6.84 11.47
N LYS A 121 -4.36 6.45 12.74
CA LYS A 121 -3.18 6.32 13.63
C LYS A 121 -2.22 5.24 13.19
N ASP A 122 -2.68 4.31 12.35
CA ASP A 122 -1.86 3.24 11.79
C ASP A 122 -1.22 3.62 10.46
N TRP A 123 -1.56 4.78 9.90
CA TRP A 123 -1.08 5.23 8.59
C TRP A 123 0.17 6.09 8.71
N PHE A 124 1.11 5.81 7.84
CA PHE A 124 2.37 6.54 7.72
C PHE A 124 2.63 6.85 6.26
N ALA A 125 3.32 7.94 6.02
CA ALA A 125 3.53 8.46 4.67
C ALA A 125 5.00 8.80 4.42
N SER A 126 5.41 8.58 3.17
CA SER A 126 6.61 9.17 2.61
C SER A 126 6.23 10.05 1.43
N PHE A 127 6.69 11.29 1.40
CA PHE A 127 6.57 12.16 0.23
C PHE A 127 7.68 11.90 -0.79
N GLU A 128 8.70 11.14 -0.40
CA GLU A 128 9.81 10.76 -1.26
C GLU A 128 9.63 9.34 -1.79
N PRO A 129 10.18 9.02 -2.97
CA PRO A 129 10.25 7.64 -3.45
C PRO A 129 11.00 6.75 -2.47
N VAL A 130 10.58 5.49 -2.37
CA VAL A 130 11.21 4.51 -1.49
C VAL A 130 11.94 3.46 -2.32
N ASN A 131 13.24 3.57 -2.37
CA ASN A 131 14.14 2.72 -3.14
C ASN A 131 14.21 1.29 -2.59
N GLN A 132 14.55 0.36 -3.45
CA GLN A 132 14.78 -1.04 -3.11
C GLN A 132 15.76 -1.22 -1.94
N SER A 133 16.75 -0.34 -1.81
CA SER A 133 17.70 -0.37 -0.69
C SER A 133 17.05 -0.17 0.69
N LYS A 134 15.82 0.33 0.73
CA LYS A 134 15.03 0.53 1.96
C LYS A 134 14.07 -0.62 2.26
N TRP A 135 13.90 -1.55 1.33
CA TRP A 135 13.01 -2.69 1.54
C TRP A 135 13.71 -3.72 2.43
N LEU A 136 13.16 -3.95 3.60
CA LEU A 136 13.68 -4.94 4.56
C LEU A 136 12.98 -6.29 4.42
N ALA A 137 11.77 -6.29 3.86
CA ALA A 137 11.02 -7.50 3.56
C ALA A 137 10.13 -7.27 2.35
N VAL A 138 9.99 -8.28 1.51
CA VAL A 138 9.06 -8.33 0.39
C VAL A 138 8.29 -9.63 0.52
N GLU A 139 6.98 -9.55 0.64
CA GLU A 139 6.15 -10.68 0.96
C GLU A 139 4.92 -10.81 0.05
N VAL A 140 4.46 -12.03 -0.10
CA VAL A 140 3.25 -12.40 -0.83
C VAL A 140 2.30 -13.14 0.11
N MET A 141 1.00 -12.92 -0.06
CA MET A 141 -0.03 -13.69 0.64
C MET A 141 -0.18 -15.06 -0.03
N ASP A 142 0.17 -16.09 0.70
CA ASP A 142 0.03 -17.47 0.29
C ASP A 142 -0.70 -18.25 1.37
N ASN A 143 -1.81 -18.90 0.99
CA ASN A 143 -2.61 -19.70 1.89
C ASN A 143 -2.91 -19.01 3.24
N HIS A 144 -3.40 -17.77 3.17
CA HIS A 144 -3.73 -16.90 4.31
C HIS A 144 -2.55 -16.50 5.21
N LYS A 145 -1.32 -16.66 4.72
CA LYS A 145 -0.10 -16.28 5.45
C LYS A 145 0.78 -15.39 4.59
N TRP A 146 1.46 -14.46 5.22
CA TRP A 146 2.50 -13.69 4.58
C TRP A 146 3.79 -14.50 4.59
N VAL A 147 4.36 -14.70 3.39
CA VAL A 147 5.61 -15.44 3.19
C VAL A 147 6.54 -14.63 2.31
N SER A 148 7.83 -14.88 2.40
CA SER A 148 8.80 -14.14 1.60
C SER A 148 8.56 -14.33 0.11
N ALA A 149 8.36 -13.25 -0.62
CA ALA A 149 8.18 -13.27 -2.07
C ALA A 149 9.47 -13.69 -2.79
N ILE A 150 10.64 -13.47 -2.19
CA ILE A 150 11.94 -13.86 -2.76
C ILE A 150 12.05 -15.39 -2.89
N TYR A 151 11.49 -16.15 -1.96
CA TYR A 151 11.51 -17.61 -2.00
C TYR A 151 10.50 -18.20 -3.03
N HIS A 152 9.51 -17.43 -3.43
CA HIS A 152 8.54 -17.82 -4.44
C HIS A 152 8.94 -17.41 -5.86
N GLN A 153 9.90 -16.51 -6.00
CA GLN A 153 10.31 -15.97 -7.29
C GLN A 153 11.02 -16.91 -8.26
N PRO A 154 11.76 -17.96 -7.85
CA PRO A 154 12.43 -18.83 -8.83
C PRO A 154 11.50 -19.44 -9.86
N SER A 155 10.26 -19.70 -9.50
CA SER A 155 9.25 -20.23 -10.43
C SER A 155 8.56 -19.16 -11.27
N SER A 156 8.49 -17.91 -10.80
CA SER A 156 7.86 -16.82 -11.53
C SER A 156 8.82 -16.09 -12.48
N ILE A 157 10.11 -16.09 -12.19
CA ILE A 157 11.12 -15.53 -13.08
C ILE A 157 11.21 -16.30 -14.40
N THR A 158 10.97 -17.61 -14.37
CA THR A 158 10.98 -18.45 -15.55
C THR A 158 9.81 -18.17 -16.50
N ILE A 159 8.72 -17.60 -15.99
CA ILE A 159 7.50 -17.30 -16.76
C ILE A 159 7.62 -15.96 -17.51
N HIS A 160 8.48 -15.07 -17.06
CA HIS A 160 8.62 -13.73 -17.63
C HIS A 160 9.83 -13.56 -18.56
N ALA A 161 10.60 -14.62 -18.78
CA ALA A 161 11.75 -14.62 -19.68
C ALA A 161 11.40 -15.06 -21.11
N THR A 162 10.10 -15.18 -21.45
CA THR A 162 9.62 -15.53 -22.79
C THR A 162 8.83 -14.40 -23.41
#